data_9e12fbe7e2d4a2ffb291ad8c524a5915
#
_entry.id   9e12fbe7e2d4a2ffb291ad8c524a5915
#
_cell.length_a   1.000
_cell.length_b   1.000
_cell.length_c   1.000
_cell.angle_alpha   90.00
_cell.angle_beta   90.00
_cell.angle_gamma   90.00
#
_symmetry.space_group_name_H-M   'P 1'
#
loop_
_entity.id
_entity.type
_entity.pdbx_description
1 polymer ?
#
loop_
_entity_poly.entity_id
_entity_poly.type
_entity_poly.pdbx_seq_one_letter_code
_entity_poly.pdbx_strand_id
1 'polypeptide(L)'
;ALAIGTRLSGKTPAPRCATLAALHDADGSLIDQGLLLYFPAPHSYTGEDTLEIHGHGGIAVSQTVLAAVLNAGARLAEPGEYSRRAYQNGKIDLAQAEAIADLINARTAAAVKAATRSLQGAFSQEVNALAAELLALRAYIEAALDFPEEENDYLSEGDLETRLHHWGERLARLLAQSTQGRLMNDGINLVIAGKPNAGKSSLLNALVGE
;
A
#
# COMPACT_ATOMS: atom_id res chain seq x y z
N ALA A 1 12.32 -17.20 -8.08
CA ALA A 1 12.75 -16.00 -8.81
C ALA A 1 14.17 -16.17 -9.36
N LEU A 2 15.18 -16.41 -8.48
CA LEU A 2 16.60 -16.48 -8.88
C LEU A 2 16.87 -17.51 -9.98
N ALA A 3 16.33 -18.72 -9.86
CA ALA A 3 16.53 -19.79 -10.86
C ALA A 3 16.07 -19.40 -12.27
N ILE A 4 14.96 -18.66 -12.38
CA ILE A 4 14.47 -18.14 -13.67
C ILE A 4 15.46 -17.12 -14.24
N GLY A 5 15.90 -16.15 -13.43
CA GLY A 5 16.88 -15.16 -13.88
C GLY A 5 18.20 -15.77 -14.32
N THR A 6 18.70 -16.75 -13.59
CA THR A 6 19.93 -17.50 -13.96
C THR A 6 19.73 -18.25 -15.26
N ARG A 7 18.55 -18.87 -15.48
CA ARG A 7 18.24 -19.58 -16.72
C ARG A 7 18.22 -18.65 -17.94
N LEU A 8 17.61 -17.46 -17.81
CA LEU A 8 17.51 -16.50 -18.92
C LEU A 8 18.86 -15.83 -19.25
N SER A 9 19.71 -15.63 -18.25
CA SER A 9 20.93 -14.81 -18.41
C SER A 9 22.24 -15.59 -18.39
N GLY A 10 22.20 -16.86 -17.97
CA GLY A 10 23.43 -17.63 -17.70
C GLY A 10 24.25 -17.10 -16.51
N LYS A 11 23.75 -16.08 -15.78
CA LYS A 11 24.44 -15.43 -14.66
C LYS A 11 23.61 -15.52 -13.39
N THR A 12 24.24 -15.73 -12.26
CA THR A 12 23.62 -15.63 -10.93
C THR A 12 23.90 -14.24 -10.37
N PRO A 13 22.92 -13.31 -10.34
CA PRO A 13 23.13 -11.97 -9.83
C PRO A 13 23.42 -12.01 -8.32
N ALA A 14 24.40 -11.23 -7.88
CA ALA A 14 24.65 -11.02 -6.46
C ALA A 14 23.46 -10.25 -5.82
N PRO A 15 23.11 -10.55 -4.55
CA PRO A 15 22.01 -9.86 -3.86
C PRO A 15 22.18 -8.34 -3.89
N ARG A 16 21.15 -7.63 -4.31
CA ARG A 16 21.07 -6.15 -4.34
C ARG A 16 22.15 -5.46 -5.17
N CYS A 17 22.76 -6.17 -6.09
CA CYS A 17 23.72 -5.63 -7.03
C CYS A 17 23.13 -5.63 -8.43
N ALA A 18 23.19 -4.47 -9.11
CA ALA A 18 22.83 -4.37 -10.50
C ALA A 18 23.84 -5.17 -11.34
N THR A 19 23.34 -6.24 -11.98
CA THR A 19 24.18 -7.15 -12.78
C THR A 19 23.82 -7.02 -14.25
N LEU A 20 24.71 -6.50 -15.06
CA LEU A 20 24.52 -6.44 -16.51
C LEU A 20 24.54 -7.86 -17.11
N ALA A 21 23.49 -8.22 -17.83
CA ALA A 21 23.32 -9.53 -18.41
C ALA A 21 22.66 -9.47 -19.79
N ALA A 22 23.06 -10.36 -20.68
CA ALA A 22 22.31 -10.68 -21.89
C ALA A 22 21.16 -11.62 -21.52
N LEU A 23 19.97 -11.37 -22.02
CA LEU A 23 18.77 -12.16 -21.79
C LEU A 23 18.50 -13.01 -23.03
N HIS A 24 18.30 -14.30 -22.84
CA HIS A 24 18.12 -15.26 -23.94
C HIS A 24 16.77 -15.98 -23.80
N ASP A 25 16.22 -16.35 -24.92
CA ASP A 25 15.06 -17.23 -24.99
C ASP A 25 15.46 -18.71 -24.79
N ALA A 26 14.49 -19.60 -24.81
CA ALA A 26 14.69 -21.05 -24.60
C ALA A 26 15.55 -21.70 -25.67
N ASP A 27 15.55 -21.18 -26.90
CA ASP A 27 16.38 -21.60 -28.02
C ASP A 27 17.80 -21.01 -28.04
N GLY A 28 18.14 -20.15 -27.06
CA GLY A 28 19.40 -19.46 -26.95
C GLY A 28 19.51 -18.15 -27.73
N SER A 29 18.43 -17.71 -28.40
CA SER A 29 18.41 -16.44 -29.11
C SER A 29 18.51 -15.25 -28.14
N LEU A 30 19.32 -14.25 -28.49
CA LEU A 30 19.42 -13.02 -27.70
C LEU A 30 18.14 -12.20 -27.83
N ILE A 31 17.48 -11.92 -26.68
CA ILE A 31 16.31 -11.06 -26.62
C ILE A 31 16.70 -9.62 -26.39
N ASP A 32 17.52 -9.37 -25.35
CA ASP A 32 17.88 -8.03 -24.91
C ASP A 32 19.15 -8.09 -24.04
N GLN A 33 19.72 -6.93 -23.76
CA GLN A 33 20.78 -6.75 -22.77
C GLN A 33 20.30 -5.74 -21.70
N GLY A 34 20.21 -6.18 -20.46
CA GLY A 34 19.64 -5.38 -19.39
C GLY A 34 20.28 -5.65 -18.03
N LEU A 35 19.67 -5.08 -16.99
CA LEU A 35 20.11 -5.26 -15.61
C LEU A 35 19.22 -6.28 -14.90
N LEU A 36 19.85 -7.14 -14.12
CA LEU A 36 19.19 -8.01 -13.16
C LEU A 36 19.45 -7.50 -11.76
N LEU A 37 18.39 -7.40 -10.93
CA LEU A 37 18.49 -7.12 -9.51
C LEU A 37 17.78 -8.22 -8.73
N TYR A 38 18.54 -8.88 -7.85
CA TYR A 38 18.00 -9.94 -6.99
C TYR A 38 17.86 -9.47 -5.55
N PHE A 39 16.69 -9.69 -4.98
CA PHE A 39 16.36 -9.39 -3.59
C PHE A 39 15.97 -10.68 -2.87
N PRO A 40 16.88 -11.27 -2.06
CA PRO A 40 16.57 -12.47 -1.30
C PRO A 40 15.58 -12.20 -0.17
N ALA A 41 14.75 -13.17 0.14
CA ALA A 41 13.90 -13.16 1.34
C ALA A 41 14.77 -13.03 2.61
N PRO A 42 14.24 -12.40 3.68
CA PRO A 42 12.96 -11.66 3.77
C PRO A 42 13.07 -10.20 3.33
N HIS A 43 14.18 -9.79 2.75
CA HIS A 43 14.54 -8.39 2.49
C HIS A 43 14.19 -7.95 1.06
N SER A 44 12.97 -8.21 0.63
CA SER A 44 12.36 -7.78 -0.62
C SER A 44 11.05 -7.05 -0.35
N TYR A 45 10.41 -6.52 -1.38
CA TYR A 45 9.10 -5.87 -1.26
C TYR A 45 8.03 -6.84 -0.73
N THR A 46 7.96 -8.05 -1.29
CA THR A 46 6.98 -9.06 -0.88
C THR A 46 7.39 -9.88 0.35
N GLY A 47 8.66 -9.76 0.81
CA GLY A 47 9.22 -10.65 1.82
C GLY A 47 9.67 -12.01 1.27
N GLU A 48 9.46 -12.27 -0.02
CA GLU A 48 9.88 -13.48 -0.73
C GLU A 48 11.05 -13.16 -1.67
N ASP A 49 11.72 -14.17 -2.22
CA ASP A 49 12.73 -13.99 -3.25
C ASP A 49 12.16 -13.23 -4.46
N THR A 50 12.70 -12.07 -4.77
CA THR A 50 12.29 -11.23 -5.89
C THR A 50 13.46 -10.99 -6.84
N LEU A 51 13.20 -11.11 -8.13
CA LEU A 51 14.13 -10.72 -9.18
C LEU A 51 13.47 -9.67 -10.07
N GLU A 52 14.16 -8.59 -10.29
CA GLU A 52 13.77 -7.56 -11.26
C GLU A 52 14.64 -7.67 -12.52
N ILE A 53 13.99 -7.52 -13.68
CA ILE A 53 14.62 -7.51 -14.99
C ILE A 53 14.36 -6.13 -15.61
N HIS A 54 15.39 -5.35 -15.78
CA HIS A 54 15.35 -4.01 -16.37
C HIS A 54 15.93 -4.07 -17.79
N GLY A 55 15.06 -4.20 -18.77
CA GLY A 55 15.41 -4.21 -20.19
C GLY A 55 15.10 -2.87 -20.88
N HIS A 56 15.29 -2.83 -22.21
CA HIS A 56 14.89 -1.70 -23.03
C HIS A 56 13.35 -1.61 -23.11
N GLY A 57 12.83 -0.35 -23.05
CA GLY A 57 11.40 -0.05 -22.84
C GLY A 57 10.48 -0.22 -24.06
N GLY A 58 10.88 -0.95 -25.10
CA GLY A 58 10.03 -1.25 -26.26
C GLY A 58 8.94 -2.29 -25.93
N ILE A 59 7.72 -2.09 -26.45
CA ILE A 59 6.59 -3.02 -26.22
C ILE A 59 6.95 -4.45 -26.63
N ALA A 60 7.56 -4.65 -27.80
CA ALA A 60 7.96 -5.95 -28.29
C ALA A 60 9.02 -6.61 -27.40
N VAL A 61 10.02 -5.86 -26.93
CA VAL A 61 11.07 -6.36 -26.04
C VAL A 61 10.46 -6.82 -24.72
N SER A 62 9.63 -5.99 -24.10
CA SER A 62 8.96 -6.32 -22.83
C SER A 62 8.08 -7.58 -22.95
N GLN A 63 7.34 -7.72 -24.05
CA GLN A 63 6.51 -8.90 -24.32
C GLN A 63 7.37 -10.17 -24.53
N THR A 64 8.50 -10.06 -25.25
CA THR A 64 9.40 -11.19 -25.48
C THR A 64 10.08 -11.65 -24.20
N VAL A 65 10.57 -10.71 -23.37
CA VAL A 65 11.14 -11.03 -22.04
C VAL A 65 10.08 -11.68 -21.15
N LEU A 66 8.85 -11.14 -21.12
CA LEU A 66 7.76 -11.73 -20.34
C LEU A 66 7.44 -13.15 -20.81
N ALA A 67 7.36 -13.39 -22.12
CA ALA A 67 7.12 -14.73 -22.68
C ALA A 67 8.23 -15.70 -22.25
N ALA A 68 9.51 -15.30 -22.32
CA ALA A 68 10.63 -16.11 -21.89
C ALA A 68 10.57 -16.46 -20.40
N VAL A 69 10.17 -15.49 -19.53
CA VAL A 69 9.97 -15.71 -18.09
C VAL A 69 8.83 -16.70 -17.83
N LEU A 70 7.71 -16.60 -18.57
CA LEU A 70 6.58 -17.54 -18.47
C LEU A 70 6.98 -18.94 -18.91
N ASN A 71 7.69 -19.06 -20.03
CA ASN A 71 8.23 -20.34 -20.54
C ASN A 71 9.24 -20.97 -19.57
N ALA A 72 9.91 -20.16 -18.75
CA ALA A 72 10.82 -20.63 -17.72
C ALA A 72 10.09 -21.11 -16.43
N GLY A 73 8.75 -21.08 -16.40
CA GLY A 73 7.92 -21.63 -15.33
C GLY A 73 7.30 -20.60 -14.38
N ALA A 74 7.35 -19.32 -14.72
CA ALA A 74 6.56 -18.30 -14.03
C ALA A 74 5.09 -18.32 -14.49
N ARG A 75 4.22 -17.65 -13.77
CA ARG A 75 2.88 -17.28 -14.19
C ARG A 75 2.69 -15.76 -14.10
N LEU A 76 1.70 -15.25 -14.79
CA LEU A 76 1.29 -13.86 -14.59
C LEU A 76 0.76 -13.65 -13.17
N ALA A 77 1.15 -12.54 -12.59
CA ALA A 77 0.59 -12.11 -11.31
C ALA A 77 -0.82 -11.54 -11.52
N GLU A 78 -1.69 -11.74 -10.54
CA GLU A 78 -2.99 -11.07 -10.47
C GLU A 78 -2.80 -9.57 -10.13
N PRO A 79 -3.73 -8.70 -10.51
CA PRO A 79 -3.69 -7.30 -10.07
C PRO A 79 -3.60 -7.21 -8.55
N GLY A 80 -2.63 -6.43 -8.04
CA GLY A 80 -2.38 -6.26 -6.61
C GLY A 80 -1.72 -7.44 -5.89
N GLU A 81 -1.32 -8.50 -6.61
CA GLU A 81 -0.76 -9.71 -5.98
C GLU A 81 0.53 -9.42 -5.19
N TYR A 82 1.39 -8.54 -5.67
CA TYR A 82 2.63 -8.18 -4.94
C TYR A 82 2.33 -7.50 -3.61
N SER A 83 1.38 -6.56 -3.57
CA SER A 83 0.96 -5.88 -2.34
C SER A 83 0.26 -6.84 -1.38
N ARG A 84 -0.59 -7.76 -1.90
CA ARG A 84 -1.22 -8.83 -1.12
C ARG A 84 -0.18 -9.74 -0.45
N ARG A 85 0.85 -10.16 -1.18
CA ARG A 85 1.95 -10.97 -0.62
C ARG A 85 2.75 -10.20 0.42
N ALA A 86 3.05 -8.92 0.17
CA ALA A 86 3.72 -8.06 1.13
C ALA A 86 2.92 -7.96 2.45
N TYR A 87 1.60 -7.79 2.37
CA TYR A 87 0.71 -7.81 3.54
C TYR A 87 0.70 -9.16 4.25
N GLN A 88 0.54 -10.28 3.53
CA GLN A 88 0.52 -11.63 4.09
C GLN A 88 1.83 -11.99 4.80
N ASN A 89 2.96 -11.48 4.31
CA ASN A 89 4.29 -11.68 4.88
C ASN A 89 4.67 -10.62 5.93
N GLY A 90 3.73 -9.76 6.35
CA GLY A 90 3.94 -8.76 7.40
C GLY A 90 4.91 -7.64 7.03
N LYS A 91 5.13 -7.39 5.73
CA LYS A 91 6.00 -6.30 5.25
C LYS A 91 5.31 -4.95 5.30
N ILE A 92 4.01 -4.96 5.08
CA ILE A 92 3.10 -3.81 5.16
C ILE A 92 1.84 -4.25 5.91
N ASP A 93 1.15 -3.32 6.53
CA ASP A 93 -0.18 -3.54 7.10
C ASP A 93 -1.30 -3.26 6.08
N LEU A 94 -2.56 -3.48 6.50
CA LEU A 94 -3.71 -3.31 5.60
C LEU A 94 -3.86 -1.86 5.13
N ALA A 95 -3.69 -0.88 6.02
CA ALA A 95 -3.80 0.53 5.66
C ALA A 95 -2.71 0.96 4.67
N GLN A 96 -1.50 0.43 4.84
CA GLN A 96 -0.40 0.64 3.90
C GLN A 96 -0.67 -0.03 2.54
N ALA A 97 -1.28 -1.23 2.53
CA ALA A 97 -1.66 -1.91 1.29
C ALA A 97 -2.74 -1.13 0.52
N GLU A 98 -3.73 -0.57 1.21
CA GLU A 98 -4.74 0.32 0.62
C GLU A 98 -4.12 1.63 0.11
N ALA A 99 -3.18 2.21 0.88
CA ALA A 99 -2.49 3.42 0.47
C ALA A 99 -1.68 3.27 -0.83
N ILE A 100 -1.22 2.07 -1.17
CA ILE A 100 -0.57 1.80 -2.46
C ILE A 100 -1.59 1.95 -3.61
N ALA A 101 -2.80 1.41 -3.44
CA ALA A 101 -3.86 1.56 -4.44
C ALA A 101 -4.28 3.03 -4.58
N ASP A 102 -4.41 3.75 -3.47
CA ASP A 102 -4.70 5.17 -3.45
C ASP A 102 -3.63 5.99 -4.17
N LEU A 103 -2.35 5.68 -3.92
CA LEU A 103 -1.22 6.36 -4.55
C LEU A 103 -1.21 6.16 -6.08
N ILE A 104 -1.51 4.94 -6.55
CA ILE A 104 -1.58 4.62 -7.97
C ILE A 104 -2.74 5.35 -8.66
N ASN A 105 -3.87 5.50 -7.97
CA ASN A 105 -5.08 6.13 -8.49
C ASN A 105 -5.13 7.65 -8.24
N ALA A 106 -4.19 8.20 -7.49
CA ALA A 106 -4.15 9.62 -7.13
C ALA A 106 -4.09 10.54 -8.35
N ARG A 107 -5.03 11.48 -8.45
CA ARG A 107 -5.14 12.44 -9.56
C ARG A 107 -4.68 13.85 -9.20
N THR A 108 -4.39 14.09 -7.92
CA THR A 108 -3.95 15.41 -7.43
C THR A 108 -2.70 15.27 -6.56
N ALA A 109 -1.88 16.31 -6.52
CA ALA A 109 -0.71 16.37 -5.66
C ALA A 109 -1.08 16.20 -4.16
N ALA A 110 -2.25 16.69 -3.76
CA ALA A 110 -2.76 16.52 -2.39
C ALA A 110 -3.08 15.06 -2.09
N ALA A 111 -3.73 14.32 -3.02
CA ALA A 111 -4.00 12.89 -2.89
C ALA A 111 -2.70 12.07 -2.82
N VAL A 112 -1.72 12.36 -3.69
CA VAL A 112 -0.38 11.73 -3.64
C VAL A 112 0.26 11.93 -2.26
N LYS A 113 0.25 13.15 -1.72
CA LYS A 113 0.83 13.46 -0.41
C LYS A 113 0.12 12.70 0.72
N ALA A 114 -1.21 12.61 0.67
CA ALA A 114 -2.01 11.89 1.65
C ALA A 114 -1.72 10.38 1.62
N ALA A 115 -1.76 9.77 0.43
CA ALA A 115 -1.46 8.34 0.24
C ALA A 115 -0.01 8.01 0.66
N THR A 116 0.97 8.86 0.34
CA THR A 116 2.36 8.67 0.76
C THR A 116 2.50 8.68 2.29
N ARG A 117 1.81 9.58 3.00
CA ARG A 117 1.82 9.61 4.47
C ARG A 117 1.20 8.34 5.06
N SER A 118 0.10 7.85 4.48
CA SER A 118 -0.54 6.60 4.91
C SER A 118 0.39 5.41 4.65
N LEU A 119 1.04 5.36 3.49
CA LEU A 119 2.03 4.33 3.15
C LEU A 119 3.24 4.32 4.11
N GLN A 120 3.64 5.49 4.61
CA GLN A 120 4.68 5.61 5.66
C GLN A 120 4.20 5.16 7.05
N GLY A 121 2.95 4.73 7.19
CA GLY A 121 2.38 4.18 8.41
C GLY A 121 1.79 5.20 9.38
N ALA A 122 1.64 6.47 8.98
CA ALA A 122 1.11 7.50 9.89
C ALA A 122 -0.32 7.16 10.38
N PHE A 123 -1.18 6.65 9.49
CA PHE A 123 -2.53 6.22 9.87
C PHE A 123 -2.50 4.99 10.78
N SER A 124 -1.68 4.00 10.43
CA SER A 124 -1.52 2.76 11.22
C SER A 124 -1.01 3.03 12.63
N GLN A 125 -0.08 3.97 12.79
CA GLN A 125 0.43 4.38 14.10
C GLN A 125 -0.67 4.96 14.98
N GLU A 126 -1.53 5.82 14.45
CA GLU A 126 -2.66 6.40 15.19
C GLU A 126 -3.69 5.33 15.57
N VAL A 127 -4.05 4.43 14.66
CA VAL A 127 -4.98 3.33 14.94
C VAL A 127 -4.41 2.39 16.00
N ASN A 128 -3.14 2.00 15.89
CA ASN A 128 -2.48 1.12 16.84
C ASN A 128 -2.34 1.77 18.22
N ALA A 129 -2.09 3.09 18.30
CA ALA A 129 -2.05 3.81 19.56
C ALA A 129 -3.42 3.80 20.24
N LEU A 130 -4.50 4.08 19.50
CA LEU A 130 -5.86 4.00 20.02
C LEU A 130 -6.24 2.58 20.49
N ALA A 131 -5.86 1.56 19.73
CA ALA A 131 -6.09 0.16 20.08
C ALA A 131 -5.33 -0.24 21.36
N ALA A 132 -4.08 0.18 21.52
CA ALA A 132 -3.27 -0.08 22.72
C ALA A 132 -3.85 0.62 23.95
N GLU A 133 -4.31 1.85 23.84
CA GLU A 133 -4.97 2.58 24.92
C GLU A 133 -6.27 1.89 25.35
N LEU A 134 -7.09 1.43 24.38
CA LEU A 134 -8.34 0.71 24.67
C LEU A 134 -8.08 -0.62 25.36
N LEU A 135 -7.05 -1.36 24.91
CA LEU A 135 -6.63 -2.61 25.53
C LEU A 135 -6.16 -2.39 26.98
N ALA A 136 -5.40 -1.34 27.23
CA ALA A 136 -4.96 -0.96 28.58
C ALA A 136 -6.15 -0.59 29.49
N LEU A 137 -7.13 0.17 28.96
CA LEU A 137 -8.35 0.49 29.68
C LEU A 137 -9.16 -0.76 30.01
N ARG A 138 -9.30 -1.67 29.06
CA ARG A 138 -9.99 -2.95 29.26
C ARG A 138 -9.30 -3.79 30.34
N ALA A 139 -7.99 -3.97 30.28
CA ALA A 139 -7.23 -4.72 31.28
C ALA A 139 -7.38 -4.11 32.69
N TYR A 140 -7.41 -2.77 32.77
CA TYR A 140 -7.62 -2.06 34.01
C TYR A 140 -9.01 -2.34 34.61
N ILE A 141 -10.06 -2.32 33.78
CA ILE A 141 -11.44 -2.62 34.21
C ILE A 141 -11.57 -4.08 34.63
N GLU A 142 -11.00 -5.02 33.87
CA GLU A 142 -11.01 -6.45 34.19
C GLU A 142 -10.31 -6.71 35.55
N ALA A 143 -9.15 -6.09 35.77
CA ALA A 143 -8.45 -6.23 37.06
C ALA A 143 -9.27 -5.68 38.25
N ALA A 144 -9.95 -4.54 38.07
CA ALA A 144 -10.78 -3.95 39.10
C ALA A 144 -12.04 -4.79 39.42
N LEU A 145 -12.57 -5.52 38.43
CA LEU A 145 -13.69 -6.43 38.62
C LEU A 145 -13.28 -7.75 39.28
N ASP A 146 -12.08 -8.25 38.99
CA ASP A 146 -11.57 -9.52 39.49
C ASP A 146 -11.06 -9.42 40.95
N PHE A 147 -10.60 -8.24 41.39
CA PHE A 147 -10.03 -7.98 42.71
C PHE A 147 -10.74 -6.86 43.46
N PRO A 148 -12.06 -6.99 43.77
CA PRO A 148 -12.85 -5.95 44.39
C PRO A 148 -12.49 -5.70 45.90
N GLU A 149 -11.73 -6.61 46.50
CA GLU A 149 -11.34 -6.52 47.93
C GLU A 149 -9.98 -5.83 48.20
N GLU A 150 -9.21 -5.52 47.15
CA GLU A 150 -7.99 -4.79 47.29
C GLU A 150 -8.33 -3.29 47.48
N GLU A 151 -8.01 -2.73 48.65
CA GLU A 151 -8.23 -1.31 49.03
C GLU A 151 -7.48 -0.28 48.14
N ASN A 152 -6.90 -0.70 47.05
CA ASN A 152 -6.36 0.20 46.04
C ASN A 152 -7.55 0.75 45.24
N ASP A 153 -7.77 2.04 45.38
CA ASP A 153 -8.76 2.84 44.65
C ASP A 153 -8.45 2.83 43.11
N TYR A 154 -8.49 1.62 42.54
CA TYR A 154 -8.24 1.39 41.11
C TYR A 154 -9.31 2.03 40.23
N LEU A 155 -10.45 2.40 40.84
CA LEU A 155 -11.56 3.06 40.19
C LEU A 155 -11.87 4.39 40.91
N SER A 156 -10.97 5.36 40.85
CA SER A 156 -11.49 6.71 40.94
C SER A 156 -12.36 6.89 39.68
N GLU A 157 -13.69 6.82 39.84
CA GLU A 157 -14.67 6.88 38.74
C GLU A 157 -14.38 8.01 37.75
N GLY A 158 -13.83 9.13 38.22
CA GLY A 158 -13.45 10.26 37.39
C GLY A 158 -12.26 10.06 36.47
N ASP A 159 -11.30 9.20 36.79
CA ASP A 159 -10.14 8.95 35.90
C ASP A 159 -10.52 8.06 34.71
N LEU A 160 -11.30 7.00 34.93
CA LEU A 160 -11.75 6.11 33.88
C LEU A 160 -12.67 6.81 32.88
N GLU A 161 -13.64 7.58 33.38
CA GLU A 161 -14.56 8.35 32.52
C GLU A 161 -13.81 9.39 31.70
N THR A 162 -12.86 10.10 32.30
CA THR A 162 -12.02 11.07 31.60
C THR A 162 -11.18 10.42 30.52
N ARG A 163 -10.58 9.26 30.79
CA ARG A 163 -9.76 8.51 29.81
C ARG A 163 -10.61 7.99 28.66
N LEU A 164 -11.79 7.44 28.93
CA LEU A 164 -12.73 6.99 27.89
C LEU A 164 -13.22 8.16 27.04
N HIS A 165 -13.53 9.29 27.65
CA HIS A 165 -13.95 10.50 26.92
C HIS A 165 -12.84 10.98 25.99
N HIS A 166 -11.62 11.11 26.48
CA HIS A 166 -10.45 11.52 25.70
C HIS A 166 -10.17 10.56 24.53
N TRP A 167 -10.27 9.24 24.77
CA TRP A 167 -10.14 8.22 23.73
C TRP A 167 -11.23 8.37 22.67
N GLY A 168 -12.49 8.60 23.08
CA GLY A 168 -13.62 8.84 22.20
C GLY A 168 -13.44 10.08 21.31
N GLU A 169 -12.94 11.18 21.88
CA GLU A 169 -12.63 12.40 21.13
C GLU A 169 -11.50 12.17 20.08
N ARG A 170 -10.48 11.41 20.43
CA ARG A 170 -9.40 11.07 19.49
C ARG A 170 -9.92 10.22 18.34
N LEU A 171 -10.76 9.21 18.63
CA LEU A 171 -11.40 8.37 17.62
C LEU A 171 -12.30 9.22 16.68
N ALA A 172 -13.12 10.11 17.25
CA ALA A 172 -13.99 10.99 16.46
C ALA A 172 -13.18 11.89 15.51
N ARG A 173 -12.06 12.45 15.98
CA ARG A 173 -11.14 13.24 15.14
C ARG A 173 -10.54 12.42 14.00
N LEU A 174 -10.10 11.19 14.28
CA LEU A 174 -9.55 10.30 13.27
C LEU A 174 -10.58 9.93 12.20
N LEU A 175 -11.82 9.63 12.60
CA LEU A 175 -12.93 9.37 11.68
C LEU A 175 -13.26 10.58 10.80
N ALA A 176 -13.28 11.77 11.35
CA ALA A 176 -13.54 13.00 10.59
C ALA A 176 -12.42 13.25 9.56
N GLN A 177 -11.17 13.06 9.92
CA GLN A 177 -10.03 13.18 9.01
C GLN A 177 -10.08 12.12 7.88
N SER A 178 -10.45 10.88 8.20
CA SER A 178 -10.58 9.80 7.22
C SER A 178 -11.69 10.08 6.21
N THR A 179 -12.81 10.64 6.65
CA THR A 179 -13.92 11.04 5.76
C THR A 179 -13.48 12.14 4.78
N GLN A 180 -12.71 13.13 5.26
CA GLN A 180 -12.18 14.19 4.41
C GLN A 180 -11.14 13.64 3.42
N GLY A 181 -10.29 12.71 3.86
CA GLY A 181 -9.30 12.04 3.01
C GLY A 181 -9.96 11.26 1.85
N ARG A 182 -11.06 10.56 2.12
CA ARG A 182 -11.85 9.87 1.10
C ARG A 182 -12.38 10.81 0.01
N LEU A 183 -12.94 11.94 0.40
CA LEU A 183 -13.42 12.95 -0.56
C LEU A 183 -12.29 13.49 -1.45
N MET A 184 -11.08 13.62 -0.92
CA MET A 184 -9.91 14.06 -1.69
C MET A 184 -9.41 12.99 -2.66
N ASN A 185 -9.58 11.72 -2.35
CA ASN A 185 -9.15 10.60 -3.18
C ASN A 185 -10.19 10.24 -4.26
N ASP A 186 -11.45 10.08 -3.86
CA ASP A 186 -12.55 9.69 -4.74
C ASP A 186 -13.02 10.84 -5.64
N GLY A 187 -12.71 12.07 -5.26
CA GLY A 187 -13.21 13.29 -5.92
C GLY A 187 -14.71 13.49 -5.69
N ILE A 188 -15.24 14.50 -6.34
CA ILE A 188 -16.68 14.81 -6.30
C ILE A 188 -17.26 14.58 -7.69
N ASN A 189 -18.26 13.71 -7.79
CA ASN A 189 -19.03 13.55 -9.02
C ASN A 189 -20.08 14.65 -9.11
N LEU A 190 -19.85 15.64 -9.98
CA LEU A 190 -20.79 16.74 -10.23
C LEU A 190 -21.58 16.48 -11.51
N VAL A 191 -22.90 16.43 -11.40
CA VAL A 191 -23.79 16.32 -12.56
C VAL A 191 -24.50 17.65 -12.79
N ILE A 192 -24.28 18.25 -13.97
CA ILE A 192 -24.96 19.46 -14.37
C ILE A 192 -26.15 19.09 -15.27
N ALA A 193 -27.37 19.20 -14.73
CA ALA A 193 -28.61 18.93 -15.45
C ALA A 193 -29.38 20.21 -15.75
N GLY A 194 -30.07 20.26 -16.93
CA GLY A 194 -30.88 21.41 -17.34
C GLY A 194 -31.31 21.30 -18.78
N LYS A 195 -32.25 22.19 -19.20
CA LYS A 195 -32.76 22.27 -20.58
C LYS A 195 -31.64 22.51 -21.60
N PRO A 196 -31.78 22.13 -22.87
CA PRO A 196 -30.84 22.52 -23.92
C PRO A 196 -30.61 24.05 -23.91
N ASN A 197 -29.38 24.47 -24.17
CA ASN A 197 -28.96 25.90 -24.22
C ASN A 197 -29.09 26.69 -22.90
N ALA A 198 -29.17 26.00 -21.74
CA ALA A 198 -29.21 26.63 -20.41
C ALA A 198 -27.84 27.05 -19.85
N GLY A 199 -26.78 27.08 -20.67
CA GLY A 199 -25.44 27.48 -20.23
C GLY A 199 -24.64 26.40 -19.49
N LYS A 200 -25.02 25.11 -19.54
CA LYS A 200 -24.33 24.02 -18.86
C LYS A 200 -22.85 23.91 -19.24
N SER A 201 -22.55 23.99 -20.53
CA SER A 201 -21.17 23.94 -21.04
C SER A 201 -20.35 25.15 -20.60
N SER A 202 -20.95 26.33 -20.58
CA SER A 202 -20.30 27.57 -20.11
C SER A 202 -19.99 27.50 -18.61
N LEU A 203 -20.89 26.90 -17.82
CA LEU A 203 -20.65 26.67 -16.38
C LEU A 203 -19.55 25.63 -16.17
N LEU A 204 -19.56 24.56 -16.96
CA LEU A 204 -18.50 23.51 -16.85
C LEU A 204 -17.13 24.13 -17.20
N ASN A 205 -17.02 24.87 -18.29
CA ASN A 205 -15.76 25.52 -18.71
C ASN A 205 -15.27 26.51 -17.65
N ALA A 206 -16.16 27.28 -17.04
CA ALA A 206 -15.81 28.21 -15.97
C ALA A 206 -15.32 27.48 -14.70
N LEU A 207 -15.85 26.29 -14.41
CA LEU A 207 -15.42 25.46 -13.26
C LEU A 207 -14.08 24.77 -13.52
N VAL A 208 -13.78 24.39 -14.76
CA VAL A 208 -12.52 23.73 -15.15
C VAL A 208 -11.41 24.76 -15.39
N GLY A 209 -11.73 26.04 -15.56
CA GLY A 209 -10.77 27.11 -15.78
C GLY A 209 -10.33 27.24 -17.24
N GLU A 210 -11.17 26.78 -18.19
CA GLU A 210 -11.04 26.96 -19.65
C GLU A 210 -12.03 28.01 -20.20
#